data_46ab22856ebfe964139865b7a529faad
#
_entry.id   46ab22856ebfe964139865b7a529faad
#
_cell.length_a   1.000
_cell.length_b   1.000
_cell.length_c   1.000
_cell.angle_alpha   90.00
_cell.angle_beta   90.00
_cell.angle_gamma   90.00
#
_symmetry.space_group_name_H-M   'P 1'
#
loop_
_entity.id
_entity.type
_entity.pdbx_description
1 polymer ?
#
loop_
_entity_poly.entity_id
_entity_poly.type
_entity_poly.pdbx_seq_one_letter_code
_entity_poly.pdbx_strand_id
1 'polypeptide(L)'
;MPLYVNGFAAPLPNAPRCFSLGQMIRGFVEQWGGNERIAIIASGAFAQDVGGPLRGWIDEEWVDTVSGLLEEGKYETLAGRATAERMAAAGNNSSELLNWITLTGAVGDTRPLFVETDNGSAYGVWELDK
;
A
#
# COMPACT_ATOMS: atom_id res chain seq x y z
N MET A 1 -10.68 4.13 14.02
CA MET A 1 -11.38 2.91 13.54
C MET A 1 -10.36 2.04 12.82
N PRO A 2 -10.05 0.82 13.29
CA PRO A 2 -9.19 -0.10 12.56
C PRO A 2 -9.95 -0.73 11.38
N LEU A 3 -9.21 -0.96 10.28
CA LEU A 3 -9.68 -1.68 9.12
C LEU A 3 -8.66 -2.76 8.79
N TYR A 4 -9.10 -3.99 8.70
CA TYR A 4 -8.22 -5.13 8.46
C TYR A 4 -8.25 -5.54 6.99
N VAL A 5 -7.08 -5.52 6.36
CA VAL A 5 -6.86 -6.08 5.02
C VAL A 5 -6.03 -7.36 5.19
N ASN A 6 -6.57 -8.50 4.76
CA ASN A 6 -5.86 -9.77 4.88
C ASN A 6 -4.68 -9.82 3.91
N GLY A 7 -3.46 -9.76 4.44
CA GLY A 7 -2.21 -9.88 3.69
C GLY A 7 -1.42 -11.16 3.97
N PHE A 8 -1.96 -12.11 4.76
CA PHE A 8 -1.18 -13.24 5.25
C PHE A 8 -1.69 -14.61 4.83
N ALA A 9 -2.99 -14.83 4.85
CA ALA A 9 -3.57 -16.15 4.64
C ALA A 9 -4.48 -16.17 3.41
N ALA A 10 -4.32 -17.22 2.59
CA ALA A 10 -5.21 -17.41 1.44
C ALA A 10 -6.67 -17.69 1.90
N PRO A 11 -7.68 -17.20 1.16
CA PRO A 11 -7.55 -16.37 -0.04
C PRO A 11 -7.24 -14.90 0.27
N LEU A 12 -6.25 -14.34 -0.43
CA LEU A 12 -5.94 -12.92 -0.34
C LEU A 12 -6.91 -12.09 -1.20
N PRO A 13 -7.28 -10.88 -0.79
CA PRO A 13 -7.89 -9.92 -1.71
C PRO A 13 -6.89 -9.54 -2.80
N ASN A 14 -7.36 -9.26 -3.99
CA ASN A 14 -6.47 -8.75 -5.03
C ASN A 14 -6.23 -7.24 -4.88
N ALA A 15 -5.12 -6.78 -5.43
CA ALA A 15 -4.71 -5.38 -5.31
C ALA A 15 -5.73 -4.39 -5.92
N PRO A 16 -6.34 -4.62 -7.09
CA PRO A 16 -7.39 -3.74 -7.61
C PRO A 16 -8.60 -3.59 -6.68
N ARG A 17 -8.98 -4.65 -5.96
CA ARG A 17 -10.05 -4.57 -4.95
C ARG A 17 -9.65 -3.74 -3.74
N CYS A 18 -8.41 -3.88 -3.30
CA CYS A 18 -7.87 -3.05 -2.21
C CYS A 18 -7.83 -1.57 -2.61
N PHE A 19 -7.44 -1.27 -3.84
CA PHE A 19 -7.49 0.08 -4.39
C PHE A 19 -8.92 0.64 -4.40
N SER A 20 -9.89 -0.15 -4.89
CA SER A 20 -11.32 0.23 -4.89
C SER A 20 -11.85 0.45 -3.46
N LEU A 21 -11.42 -0.36 -2.49
CA LEU A 21 -11.77 -0.14 -1.08
C LEU A 21 -11.26 1.22 -0.60
N GLY A 22 -10.04 1.60 -0.96
CA GLY A 22 -9.50 2.93 -0.67
C GLY A 22 -10.35 4.05 -1.26
N GLN A 23 -10.77 3.91 -2.52
CA GLN A 23 -11.67 4.88 -3.16
C GLN A 23 -13.01 4.99 -2.43
N MET A 24 -13.55 3.89 -1.94
CA MET A 24 -14.77 3.90 -1.12
C MET A 24 -14.55 4.64 0.21
N ILE A 25 -13.41 4.42 0.87
CA ILE A 25 -13.04 5.14 2.11
C ILE A 25 -12.97 6.64 1.83
N ARG A 26 -12.33 7.05 0.73
CA ARG A 26 -12.30 8.45 0.30
C ARG A 26 -13.69 9.03 0.14
N GLY A 27 -14.56 8.37 -0.62
CA GLY A 27 -15.93 8.81 -0.83
C GLY A 27 -16.72 8.95 0.48
N PHE A 28 -16.48 8.06 1.43
CA PHE A 28 -17.08 8.17 2.76
C PHE A 28 -16.57 9.40 3.53
N VAL A 29 -15.24 9.63 3.51
CA VAL A 29 -14.62 10.78 4.18
C VAL A 29 -15.09 12.10 3.56
N GLU A 30 -15.17 12.18 2.23
CA GLU A 30 -15.66 13.37 1.52
C GLU A 30 -17.13 13.70 1.83
N GLN A 31 -17.93 12.69 2.13
CA GLN A 31 -19.34 12.86 2.52
C GLN A 31 -19.53 13.06 4.03
N TRP A 32 -18.45 12.94 4.81
CA TRP A 32 -18.52 13.13 6.25
C TRP A 32 -18.80 14.59 6.61
N GLY A 33 -19.94 14.82 7.24
CA GLY A 33 -20.41 16.17 7.57
C GLY A 33 -19.82 16.79 8.85
N GLY A 34 -18.84 16.13 9.48
CA GLY A 34 -18.18 16.62 10.69
C GLY A 34 -17.03 17.58 10.38
N ASN A 35 -16.50 18.21 11.42
CA ASN A 35 -15.35 19.13 11.34
C ASN A 35 -14.06 18.47 11.83
N GLU A 36 -14.05 17.16 12.01
CA GLU A 36 -12.91 16.41 12.49
C GLU A 36 -11.80 16.36 11.44
N ARG A 37 -10.56 16.38 11.92
CA ARG A 37 -9.41 16.05 11.09
C ARG A 37 -9.29 14.53 11.01
N ILE A 38 -9.29 14.01 9.79
CA ILE A 38 -9.20 12.57 9.53
C ILE A 38 -7.81 12.24 9.00
N ALA A 39 -7.15 11.28 9.64
CA ALA A 39 -5.92 10.68 9.16
C ALA A 39 -6.15 9.22 8.80
N ILE A 40 -5.60 8.77 7.67
CA ILE A 40 -5.58 7.38 7.27
C ILE A 40 -4.14 6.90 7.39
N ILE A 41 -3.93 5.83 8.17
CA ILE A 41 -2.61 5.25 8.40
C ILE A 41 -2.63 3.82 7.86
N ALA A 42 -1.73 3.52 6.93
CA ALA A 42 -1.46 2.17 6.47
C ALA A 42 -0.08 1.72 6.95
N SER A 43 0.05 0.46 7.26
CA SER A 43 1.33 -0.17 7.61
C SER A 43 1.63 -1.31 6.65
N GLY A 44 2.89 -1.71 6.58
CA GLY A 44 3.32 -2.86 5.81
C GLY A 44 4.64 -2.65 5.09
N ALA A 45 5.33 -3.75 4.79
CA ALA A 45 6.55 -3.77 4.00
C ALA A 45 6.25 -3.98 2.51
N PHE A 46 7.18 -3.55 1.65
CA PHE A 46 7.11 -3.81 0.21
C PHE A 46 7.75 -5.15 -0.15
N ALA A 47 8.83 -5.49 0.53
CA ALA A 47 9.58 -6.72 0.31
C ALA A 47 10.13 -7.23 1.65
N GLN A 48 9.52 -8.27 2.21
CA GLN A 48 9.93 -8.83 3.48
C GLN A 48 9.62 -10.33 3.54
N ASP A 49 10.59 -11.09 4.04
CA ASP A 49 10.42 -12.50 4.39
C ASP A 49 10.67 -12.68 5.90
N VAL A 50 9.66 -13.17 6.60
CA VAL A 50 9.73 -13.40 8.05
C VAL A 50 9.86 -14.90 8.32
N GLY A 51 11.07 -15.30 8.69
CA GLY A 51 11.36 -16.70 9.04
C GLY A 51 11.29 -17.68 7.87
N GLY A 52 11.16 -17.21 6.66
CA GLY A 52 11.09 -18.03 5.45
C GLY A 52 12.44 -18.23 4.76
N PRO A 53 12.46 -18.90 3.60
CA PRO A 53 13.68 -19.21 2.86
C PRO A 53 14.40 -17.99 2.28
N LEU A 54 13.70 -16.86 2.12
CA LEU A 54 14.26 -15.59 1.60
C LEU A 54 14.70 -14.65 2.72
N ARG A 55 14.72 -15.12 3.96
CA ARG A 55 15.11 -14.32 5.12
C ARG A 55 16.46 -13.63 4.91
N GLY A 56 16.48 -12.31 5.10
CA GLY A 56 17.67 -11.47 4.94
C GLY A 56 17.94 -11.02 3.50
N TRP A 57 17.19 -11.50 2.53
CA TRP A 57 17.21 -11.00 1.16
C TRP A 57 16.11 -9.96 0.95
N ILE A 58 16.42 -8.93 0.22
CA ILE A 58 15.47 -7.87 -0.17
C ILE A 58 15.38 -7.82 -1.69
N ASP A 59 14.17 -7.83 -2.22
CA ASP A 59 13.88 -7.61 -3.64
C ASP A 59 13.98 -6.12 -3.97
N GLU A 60 15.21 -5.62 -4.12
CA GLU A 60 15.47 -4.20 -4.37
C GLU A 60 14.77 -3.69 -5.63
N GLU A 61 14.71 -4.50 -6.69
CA GLU A 61 14.02 -4.13 -7.93
C GLU A 61 12.52 -3.91 -7.69
N TRP A 62 11.90 -4.74 -6.86
CA TRP A 62 10.51 -4.58 -6.50
C TRP A 62 10.28 -3.36 -5.60
N VAL A 63 11.14 -3.14 -4.63
CA VAL A 63 11.12 -1.96 -3.75
C VAL A 63 11.21 -0.68 -4.59
N ASP A 64 12.15 -0.61 -5.52
CA ASP A 64 12.34 0.54 -6.42
C ASP A 64 11.12 0.75 -7.33
N THR A 65 10.54 -0.33 -7.84
CA THR A 65 9.33 -0.28 -8.68
C THR A 65 8.16 0.30 -7.89
N VAL A 66 7.92 -0.19 -6.69
CA VAL A 66 6.82 0.28 -5.83
C VAL A 66 7.03 1.74 -5.43
N SER A 67 8.22 2.09 -4.95
CA SER A 67 8.56 3.47 -4.57
C SER A 67 8.36 4.45 -5.72
N GLY A 68 8.89 4.12 -6.89
CA GLY A 68 8.77 4.97 -8.07
C GLY A 68 7.31 5.19 -8.50
N LEU A 69 6.49 4.14 -8.48
CA LEU A 69 5.06 4.27 -8.82
C LEU A 69 4.29 5.09 -7.79
N LEU A 70 4.65 4.98 -6.51
CA LEU A 70 4.07 5.81 -5.45
C LEU A 70 4.44 7.29 -5.63
N GLU A 71 5.73 7.59 -5.85
CA GLU A 71 6.23 8.95 -6.04
C GLU A 71 5.62 9.62 -7.27
N GLU A 72 5.42 8.86 -8.34
CA GLU A 72 4.80 9.35 -9.57
C GLU A 72 3.27 9.45 -9.49
N GLY A 73 2.64 8.95 -8.45
CA GLY A 73 1.19 8.89 -8.30
C GLY A 73 0.51 7.89 -9.25
N LYS A 74 1.26 6.90 -9.74
CA LYS A 74 0.75 5.85 -10.66
C LYS A 74 0.13 4.68 -9.92
N TYR A 75 -0.88 4.95 -9.13
CA TYR A 75 -1.47 4.00 -8.18
C TYR A 75 -2.23 2.86 -8.84
N GLU A 76 -2.96 3.12 -9.92
CA GLU A 76 -3.64 2.06 -10.68
C GLU A 76 -2.64 1.11 -11.33
N THR A 77 -1.52 1.65 -11.83
CA THR A 77 -0.42 0.84 -12.38
C THR A 77 0.18 -0.03 -11.28
N LEU A 78 0.40 0.52 -10.08
CA LEU A 78 0.88 -0.24 -8.92
C LEU A 78 -0.09 -1.37 -8.58
N ALA A 79 -1.38 -1.08 -8.49
CA ALA A 79 -2.40 -2.08 -8.21
C ALA A 79 -2.42 -3.20 -9.27
N GLY A 80 -2.20 -2.86 -10.54
CA GLY A 80 -2.10 -3.84 -11.63
C GLY A 80 -0.84 -4.70 -11.57
N ARG A 81 0.27 -4.16 -11.09
CA ARG A 81 1.55 -4.89 -10.98
C ARG A 81 1.67 -5.72 -9.71
N ALA A 82 0.96 -5.37 -8.63
CA ALA A 82 1.00 -6.06 -7.36
C ALA A 82 0.12 -7.32 -7.38
N THR A 83 0.45 -8.26 -8.24
CA THR A 83 -0.19 -9.58 -8.27
C THR A 83 0.20 -10.39 -7.04
N ALA A 84 -0.62 -11.37 -6.65
CA ALA A 84 -0.30 -12.27 -5.56
C ALA A 84 1.04 -12.99 -5.77
N GLU A 85 1.33 -13.42 -7.00
CA GLU A 85 2.60 -14.06 -7.37
C GLU A 85 3.78 -13.10 -7.23
N ARG A 86 3.63 -11.86 -7.68
CA ARG A 86 4.72 -10.88 -7.59
C ARG A 86 5.04 -10.51 -6.16
N MET A 87 4.03 -10.29 -5.33
CA MET A 87 4.24 -10.01 -3.91
C MET A 87 4.88 -11.22 -3.20
N ALA A 88 4.39 -12.43 -3.46
CA ALA A 88 4.96 -13.64 -2.86
C ALA A 88 6.43 -13.86 -3.26
N ALA A 89 6.82 -13.50 -4.47
CA ALA A 89 8.22 -13.59 -4.93
C ALA A 89 9.15 -12.61 -4.18
N ALA A 90 8.62 -11.53 -3.63
CA ALA A 90 9.37 -10.57 -2.83
C ALA A 90 9.48 -10.93 -1.34
N GLY A 91 8.80 -11.98 -0.91
CA GLY A 91 8.81 -12.49 0.47
C GLY A 91 7.42 -12.81 1.02
N ASN A 92 7.37 -13.64 2.06
CA ASN A 92 6.11 -14.15 2.61
C ASN A 92 5.26 -13.08 3.32
N ASN A 93 5.83 -11.92 3.62
CA ASN A 93 5.14 -10.80 4.26
C ASN A 93 4.93 -9.61 3.30
N SER A 94 5.33 -9.72 2.05
CA SER A 94 5.27 -8.62 1.08
C SER A 94 3.84 -8.28 0.63
N SER A 95 2.87 -9.17 0.89
CA SER A 95 1.45 -8.88 0.65
C SER A 95 0.87 -7.82 1.59
N GLU A 96 1.61 -7.37 2.61
CA GLU A 96 1.26 -6.16 3.38
C GLU A 96 1.21 -4.89 2.51
N LEU A 97 1.83 -4.91 1.33
CA LEU A 97 1.67 -3.87 0.32
C LEU A 97 0.19 -3.58 -0.01
N LEU A 98 -0.71 -4.53 0.17
CA LEU A 98 -2.15 -4.33 -0.01
C LEU A 98 -2.72 -3.22 0.88
N ASN A 99 -2.13 -2.97 2.06
CA ASN A 99 -2.50 -1.83 2.91
C ASN A 99 -2.14 -0.50 2.25
N TRP A 100 -0.95 -0.41 1.66
CA TRP A 100 -0.51 0.77 0.92
C TRP A 100 -1.37 1.02 -0.31
N ILE A 101 -1.72 -0.03 -1.02
CA ILE A 101 -2.61 0.06 -2.19
C ILE A 101 -4.00 0.56 -1.78
N THR A 102 -4.50 0.11 -0.64
CA THR A 102 -5.74 0.66 -0.07
C THR A 102 -5.60 2.15 0.25
N LEU A 103 -4.49 2.56 0.87
CA LEU A 103 -4.19 3.96 1.12
C LEU A 103 -4.14 4.78 -0.17
N THR A 104 -3.49 4.29 -1.22
CA THR A 104 -3.41 5.01 -2.50
C THR A 104 -4.77 5.24 -3.14
N GLY A 105 -5.71 4.33 -2.99
CA GLY A 105 -7.09 4.55 -3.40
C GLY A 105 -7.78 5.67 -2.61
N ALA A 106 -7.44 5.81 -1.33
CA ALA A 106 -8.01 6.83 -0.46
C ALA A 106 -7.41 8.23 -0.68
N VAL A 107 -6.13 8.33 -1.05
CA VAL A 107 -5.49 9.63 -1.34
C VAL A 107 -5.80 10.16 -2.74
N GLY A 108 -6.34 9.33 -3.62
CA GLY A 108 -6.72 9.72 -4.99
C GLY A 108 -5.52 10.12 -5.84
N ASP A 109 -5.60 11.25 -6.55
CA ASP A 109 -4.55 11.71 -7.45
C ASP A 109 -3.41 12.48 -6.75
N THR A 110 -3.47 12.59 -5.42
CA THR A 110 -2.46 13.31 -4.63
C THR A 110 -1.16 12.53 -4.62
N ARG A 111 -0.05 13.21 -4.96
CA ARG A 111 1.29 12.63 -4.84
C ARG A 111 1.78 12.72 -3.40
N PRO A 112 2.65 11.79 -2.97
CA PRO A 112 3.25 11.88 -1.65
C PRO A 112 4.19 13.09 -1.54
N LEU A 113 4.34 13.62 -0.34
CA LEU A 113 5.38 14.59 -0.03
C LEU A 113 6.77 13.92 -0.09
N PHE A 114 6.83 12.68 0.36
CA PHE A 114 8.00 11.81 0.21
C PHE A 114 7.59 10.34 0.34
N VAL A 115 8.43 9.47 -0.19
CA VAL A 115 8.47 8.03 0.08
C VAL A 115 9.93 7.66 0.34
N GLU A 116 10.20 7.09 1.50
CA GLU A 116 11.53 6.59 1.88
C GLU A 116 11.46 5.10 2.16
N THR A 117 12.50 4.38 1.77
CA THR A 117 12.59 2.93 1.94
C THR A 117 13.80 2.58 2.80
N ASP A 118 13.63 1.56 3.63
CA ASP A 118 14.69 0.99 4.44
C ASP A 118 14.47 -0.53 4.58
N ASN A 119 15.42 -1.32 4.06
CA ASN A 119 15.42 -2.78 4.18
C ASN A 119 14.07 -3.45 3.81
N GLY A 120 13.46 -3.03 2.71
CA GLY A 120 12.17 -3.55 2.23
C GLY A 120 10.94 -2.96 2.92
N SER A 121 11.10 -2.21 4.00
CA SER A 121 10.08 -1.37 4.61
C SER A 121 10.06 0.01 3.99
N ALA A 122 8.99 0.76 4.21
CA ALA A 122 8.86 2.10 3.67
C ALA A 122 8.08 3.03 4.59
N TYR A 123 8.31 4.32 4.39
CA TYR A 123 7.59 5.41 5.03
C TYR A 123 7.15 6.40 3.95
N GLY A 124 5.93 6.88 4.04
CA GLY A 124 5.41 7.87 3.09
C GLY A 124 4.36 8.77 3.74
N VAL A 125 4.28 9.99 3.25
CA VAL A 125 3.32 10.99 3.74
C VAL A 125 2.63 11.64 2.56
N TRP A 126 1.32 11.75 2.66
CA TRP A 126 0.46 12.50 1.76
C TRP A 126 -0.23 13.61 2.53
N GLU A 127 -0.29 14.77 1.96
CA GLU A 127 -1.10 15.88 2.46
C GLU A 127 -2.26 16.11 1.50
N LEU A 128 -3.47 15.99 2.02
CA LEU A 128 -4.68 16.18 1.24
C LEU A 128 -5.20 17.60 1.50
N ASP A 129 -5.37 18.37 0.44
CA ASP A 129 -6.06 19.64 0.51
C ASP A 129 -7.53 19.41 0.92
N LYS A 130 -8.05 20.33 1.75
CA LYS A 130 -9.43 20.27 2.19
C LYS A 130 -10.41 20.64 1.08
#